data_f3c5e236c6680ae9c9c0ddc93f38a05f
#
_entry.id   f3c5e236c6680ae9c9c0ddc93f38a05f
#
_cell.length_a   1.000
_cell.length_b   1.000
_cell.length_c   1.000
_cell.angle_alpha   90.00
_cell.angle_beta   90.00
_cell.angle_gamma   90.00
#
_symmetry.space_group_name_H-M   'P 1'
#
loop_
_entity.id
_entity.type
_entity.pdbx_description
1 polymer ?
#
loop_
_entity_poly.entity_id
_entity_poly.type
_entity_poly.pdbx_seq_one_letter_code
_entity_poly.pdbx_strand_id
1 'polypeptide(L)'
;MSFDDTFTALRALFKPHENALILKHDTDTNYYLEETKTAKKPQMFGAVQIKKNYVSVHLMPVYCEPSLLESTSDTLRKRMQGKSCFNFKTRDEIPEKELSTLIEKSVKWLKGP
;
A
#
# COMPACT_ATOMS: atom_id res chain seq x y z
N MET A 1 -13.91 -11.19 14.28
CA MET A 1 -12.48 -10.89 14.11
C MET A 1 -12.26 -9.40 13.98
N SER A 2 -11.19 -8.93 14.58
CA SER A 2 -10.88 -7.52 14.50
C SER A 2 -10.10 -7.21 13.24
N PHE A 3 -10.09 -5.95 12.85
CA PHE A 3 -9.26 -5.51 11.74
C PHE A 3 -7.76 -5.43 12.10
N ASP A 4 -7.43 -5.67 13.36
CA ASP A 4 -6.03 -5.60 13.81
C ASP A 4 -5.12 -6.60 13.08
N ASP A 5 -5.58 -7.84 12.89
CA ASP A 5 -4.80 -8.85 12.15
C ASP A 5 -4.57 -8.42 10.71
N THR A 6 -5.63 -7.93 10.07
CA THR A 6 -5.56 -7.47 8.68
C THR A 6 -4.60 -6.29 8.56
N PHE A 7 -4.73 -5.33 9.46
CA PHE A 7 -3.86 -4.15 9.48
C PHE A 7 -2.40 -4.55 9.68
N THR A 8 -2.13 -5.42 10.65
CA THR A 8 -0.77 -5.87 10.96
C THR A 8 -0.14 -6.59 9.78
N ALA A 9 -0.91 -7.46 9.11
CA ALA A 9 -0.41 -8.20 7.95
C ALA A 9 -0.06 -7.25 6.80
N LEU A 10 -0.92 -6.26 6.54
CA LEU A 10 -0.69 -5.30 5.47
C LEU A 10 0.50 -4.39 5.79
N ARG A 11 0.59 -3.91 7.03
CA ARG A 11 1.70 -3.07 7.47
C ARG A 11 3.04 -3.79 7.29
N ALA A 12 3.07 -5.08 7.58
CA ALA A 12 4.28 -5.89 7.46
C ALA A 12 4.83 -5.93 6.02
N LEU A 13 3.95 -5.77 5.02
CA LEU A 13 4.38 -5.77 3.62
C LEU A 13 5.16 -4.51 3.24
N PHE A 14 4.90 -3.41 3.94
CA PHE A 14 5.60 -2.14 3.70
C PHE A 14 6.90 -2.02 4.51
N LYS A 15 6.98 -2.71 5.64
CA LYS A 15 8.11 -2.58 6.58
C LYS A 15 9.50 -2.70 5.92
N PRO A 16 9.73 -3.66 5.01
CA PRO A 16 11.07 -3.79 4.39
C PRO A 16 11.51 -2.55 3.62
N HIS A 17 10.58 -1.67 3.28
CA HIS A 17 10.85 -0.49 2.45
C HIS A 17 10.92 0.81 3.24
N GLU A 18 10.74 0.77 4.56
CA GLU A 18 10.72 2.00 5.38
C GLU A 18 11.98 2.84 5.24
N ASN A 19 13.14 2.20 5.10
CA ASN A 19 14.40 2.92 5.01
C ASN A 19 14.52 3.78 3.75
N ALA A 20 13.78 3.44 2.71
CA ALA A 20 13.77 4.20 1.46
C ALA A 20 12.71 5.29 1.44
N LEU A 21 11.92 5.39 2.50
CA LEU A 21 10.75 6.27 2.57
C LEU A 21 10.75 7.04 3.88
N ILE A 22 9.77 7.91 4.05
CA ILE A 22 9.61 8.73 5.26
C ILE A 22 8.40 8.18 6.03
N LEU A 23 8.64 7.66 7.22
CA LEU A 23 7.57 7.16 8.08
C LEU A 23 6.94 8.36 8.79
N LYS A 24 5.72 8.72 8.40
CA LYS A 24 5.03 9.87 8.98
C LYS A 24 4.13 9.50 10.15
N HIS A 25 3.38 8.42 10.01
CA HIS A 25 2.50 7.93 11.09
C HIS A 25 2.69 6.42 11.23
N ASP A 26 2.70 5.97 12.46
CA ASP A 26 2.78 4.54 12.79
C ASP A 26 2.00 4.30 14.07
N THR A 27 0.68 4.31 13.95
CA THR A 27 -0.24 4.07 15.06
C THR A 27 -0.96 2.74 14.87
N ASP A 28 -1.82 2.38 15.80
CA ASP A 28 -2.59 1.15 15.74
C ASP A 28 -3.59 1.12 14.58
N THR A 29 -3.92 2.28 14.02
CA THR A 29 -4.94 2.39 12.97
C THR A 29 -4.46 3.12 11.72
N ASN A 30 -3.23 3.65 11.75
CA ASN A 30 -2.74 4.46 10.63
C ASN A 30 -1.23 4.31 10.49
N TYR A 31 -0.82 3.65 9.40
CA TYR A 31 0.57 3.51 9.02
C TYR A 31 0.74 4.27 7.71
N TYR A 32 1.51 5.37 7.72
CA TYR A 32 1.54 6.33 6.62
C TYR A 32 2.99 6.62 6.22
N LEU A 33 3.30 6.39 4.95
CA LEU A 33 4.64 6.62 4.39
C LEU A 33 4.60 7.73 3.35
N GLU A 34 5.63 8.58 3.37
CA GLU A 34 5.79 9.67 2.41
C GLU A 34 7.07 9.51 1.59
N GLU A 35 7.18 10.26 0.51
CA GLU A 35 8.36 10.28 -0.34
C GLU A 35 8.62 11.71 -0.82
N THR A 36 9.85 11.98 -1.25
CA THR A 36 10.24 13.29 -1.79
C THR A 36 10.85 13.19 -3.18
N LYS A 37 10.75 12.01 -3.81
CA LYS A 37 11.38 11.77 -5.12
C LYS A 37 10.63 12.39 -6.28
N THR A 38 9.29 12.47 -6.19
CA THR A 38 8.45 12.96 -7.27
C THR A 38 7.97 14.39 -7.07
N ALA A 39 8.27 15.01 -5.92
CA ALA A 39 7.83 16.35 -5.61
C ALA A 39 8.82 17.03 -4.68
N LYS A 40 8.81 18.36 -4.65
CA LYS A 40 9.69 19.14 -3.77
C LYS A 40 9.32 18.99 -2.31
N LYS A 41 8.03 18.74 -2.02
CA LYS A 41 7.55 18.54 -0.66
C LYS A 41 7.20 17.07 -0.46
N PRO A 42 7.31 16.56 0.78
CA PRO A 42 6.87 15.18 1.04
C PRO A 42 5.43 14.98 0.63
N GLN A 43 5.17 13.86 -0.04
CA GLN A 43 3.80 13.48 -0.41
C GLN A 43 3.61 12.00 -0.17
N MET A 44 2.36 11.56 -0.11
CA MET A 44 2.04 10.15 0.18
C MET A 44 2.71 9.22 -0.81
N PHE A 45 3.41 8.21 -0.28
CA PHE A 45 3.81 7.04 -1.05
C PHE A 45 2.75 5.96 -0.90
N GLY A 46 2.38 5.64 0.32
CA GLY A 46 1.40 4.62 0.61
C GLY A 46 0.98 4.67 2.06
N ALA A 47 -0.11 3.99 2.36
CA ALA A 47 -0.65 3.98 3.70
C ALA A 47 -1.50 2.74 3.93
N VAL A 48 -1.57 2.31 5.19
CA VAL A 48 -2.49 1.27 5.65
C VAL A 48 -3.31 1.90 6.75
N GLN A 49 -4.63 1.91 6.59
CA GLN A 49 -5.53 2.58 7.53
C GLN A 49 -6.74 1.72 7.83
N ILE A 50 -7.11 1.64 9.12
CA ILE A 50 -8.34 0.97 9.53
C ILE A 50 -9.48 1.97 9.35
N LYS A 51 -10.46 1.58 8.53
CA LYS A 51 -11.67 2.35 8.30
C LYS A 51 -12.83 1.69 9.04
N LYS A 52 -14.03 2.24 8.86
CA LYS A 52 -15.21 1.75 9.56
C LYS A 52 -15.53 0.29 9.24
N ASN A 53 -15.47 -0.08 7.96
CA ASN A 53 -15.91 -1.38 7.49
C ASN A 53 -14.82 -2.22 6.84
N TYR A 54 -13.57 -1.73 6.78
CA TYR A 54 -12.48 -2.43 6.13
C TYR A 54 -11.14 -1.80 6.49
N VAL A 55 -10.05 -2.44 6.07
CA VAL A 55 -8.71 -1.86 6.14
C VAL A 55 -8.32 -1.47 4.73
N SER A 56 -7.89 -0.24 4.57
CA SER A 56 -7.54 0.34 3.27
C SER A 56 -6.03 0.40 3.08
N VAL A 57 -5.57 0.02 1.88
CA VAL A 57 -4.18 0.20 1.46
C VAL A 57 -4.17 1.21 0.33
N HIS A 58 -3.36 2.25 0.47
CA HIS A 58 -3.13 3.22 -0.60
C HIS A 58 -1.74 3.02 -1.16
N LEU A 59 -1.61 3.08 -2.49
CA LEU A 59 -0.32 3.05 -3.19
C LEU A 59 -0.34 4.14 -4.25
N MET A 60 0.22 5.29 -3.92
CA MET A 60 0.20 6.44 -4.83
C MET A 60 0.91 6.18 -6.16
N PRO A 61 2.04 5.43 -6.23
CA PRO A 61 2.65 5.12 -7.52
C PRO A 61 1.71 4.42 -8.49
N VAL A 62 0.78 3.60 -8.01
CA VAL A 62 -0.22 2.94 -8.85
C VAL A 62 -1.15 3.96 -9.51
N TYR A 63 -1.45 5.04 -8.80
CA TYR A 63 -2.25 6.14 -9.35
C TYR A 63 -1.48 6.87 -10.43
N CYS A 64 -0.19 7.12 -10.19
CA CYS A 64 0.67 7.86 -11.13
C CYS A 64 1.06 7.04 -12.34
N GLU A 65 1.21 5.71 -12.16
CA GLU A 65 1.64 4.81 -13.22
C GLU A 65 0.78 3.54 -13.19
N PRO A 66 -0.41 3.59 -13.80
CA PRO A 66 -1.32 2.44 -13.79
C PRO A 66 -0.75 1.17 -14.42
N SER A 67 0.28 1.27 -15.25
CA SER A 67 0.91 0.09 -15.84
C SER A 67 1.53 -0.83 -14.79
N LEU A 68 1.76 -0.33 -13.57
CA LEU A 68 2.22 -1.17 -12.47
C LEU A 68 1.23 -2.29 -12.15
N LEU A 69 -0.04 -2.12 -12.53
CA LEU A 69 -1.08 -3.13 -12.31
C LEU A 69 -1.15 -4.20 -13.40
N GLU A 70 -0.40 -4.06 -14.48
CA GLU A 70 -0.54 -4.97 -15.63
C GLU A 70 -0.34 -6.44 -15.29
N SER A 71 0.56 -6.73 -14.36
CA SER A 71 0.86 -8.11 -13.97
C SER A 71 0.06 -8.59 -12.77
N THR A 72 -0.87 -7.78 -12.27
CA THR A 72 -1.67 -8.18 -11.11
C THR A 72 -2.84 -9.06 -11.53
N SER A 73 -3.23 -9.96 -10.63
CA SER A 73 -4.33 -10.87 -10.86
C SER A 73 -5.68 -10.18 -10.63
N ASP A 74 -6.75 -10.82 -11.10
CA ASP A 74 -8.09 -10.35 -10.83
C ASP A 74 -8.42 -10.37 -9.34
N THR A 75 -7.82 -11.29 -8.60
CA THR A 75 -8.00 -11.39 -7.15
C THR A 75 -7.62 -10.08 -6.45
N LEU A 76 -6.47 -9.52 -6.83
CA LEU A 76 -6.03 -8.25 -6.24
C LEU A 76 -6.83 -7.07 -6.81
N ARG A 77 -7.09 -7.07 -8.12
CA ARG A 77 -7.83 -5.98 -8.75
C ARG A 77 -9.25 -5.84 -8.21
N LYS A 78 -9.88 -6.94 -7.83
CA LYS A 78 -11.23 -6.91 -7.24
C LYS A 78 -11.26 -6.17 -5.91
N ARG A 79 -10.14 -6.04 -5.24
CA ARG A 79 -10.06 -5.32 -3.98
C ARG A 79 -9.90 -3.82 -4.16
N MET A 80 -9.70 -3.35 -5.39
CA MET A 80 -9.52 -1.93 -5.64
C MET A 80 -10.82 -1.16 -5.47
N GLN A 81 -10.67 -0.01 -4.82
CA GLN A 81 -11.74 0.96 -4.68
C GLN A 81 -11.14 2.28 -5.19
N GLY A 82 -11.45 2.65 -6.42
CA GLY A 82 -10.79 3.77 -7.06
C GLY A 82 -9.48 3.37 -7.70
N LYS A 83 -8.58 4.30 -7.92
CA LYS A 83 -7.38 4.12 -8.74
C LYS A 83 -6.13 3.71 -7.97
N SER A 84 -6.11 3.85 -6.67
CA SER A 84 -4.91 3.60 -5.87
C SER A 84 -5.18 2.94 -4.53
N CYS A 85 -6.41 2.56 -4.26
CA CYS A 85 -6.81 1.98 -2.98
C CYS A 85 -7.23 0.53 -3.13
N PHE A 86 -6.85 -0.28 -2.14
CA PHE A 86 -7.26 -1.69 -2.04
C PHE A 86 -7.88 -1.90 -0.67
N ASN A 87 -9.05 -2.53 -0.62
CA ASN A 87 -9.78 -2.71 0.63
C ASN A 87 -9.87 -4.19 1.00
N PHE A 88 -9.57 -4.49 2.26
CA PHE A 88 -9.59 -5.86 2.80
C PHE A 88 -10.30 -5.87 4.13
N LYS A 89 -11.12 -6.90 4.37
CA LYS A 89 -11.80 -7.06 5.67
C LYS A 89 -11.08 -8.06 6.55
N THR A 90 -10.56 -9.13 5.95
CA THR A 90 -9.86 -10.17 6.71
C THR A 90 -8.50 -10.42 6.10
N ARG A 91 -7.60 -11.00 6.91
CA ARG A 91 -6.26 -11.35 6.44
C ARG A 91 -6.31 -12.34 5.29
N ASP A 92 -7.28 -13.25 5.29
CA ASP A 92 -7.44 -14.26 4.24
C ASP A 92 -7.68 -13.66 2.86
N GLU A 93 -8.23 -12.45 2.82
CA GLU A 93 -8.51 -11.77 1.56
C GLU A 93 -7.27 -11.16 0.91
N ILE A 94 -6.15 -11.11 1.62
CA ILE A 94 -4.93 -10.46 1.14
C ILE A 94 -4.09 -11.43 0.32
N PRO A 95 -3.89 -11.16 -1.00
CA PRO A 95 -2.91 -11.93 -1.78
C PRO A 95 -1.52 -11.38 -1.44
N GLU A 96 -0.97 -11.80 -0.30
CA GLU A 96 0.21 -11.19 0.30
C GLU A 96 1.42 -11.15 -0.62
N LYS A 97 1.71 -12.25 -1.31
CA LYS A 97 2.86 -12.32 -2.20
C LYS A 97 2.74 -11.34 -3.36
N GLU A 98 1.56 -11.27 -3.96
CA GLU A 98 1.30 -10.40 -5.10
C GLU A 98 1.31 -8.93 -4.69
N LEU A 99 0.68 -8.61 -3.54
CA LEU A 99 0.67 -7.26 -3.04
C LEU A 99 2.08 -6.81 -2.63
N SER A 100 2.86 -7.71 -2.03
CA SER A 100 4.25 -7.42 -1.69
C SER A 100 5.06 -7.09 -2.94
N THR A 101 4.85 -7.84 -4.02
CA THR A 101 5.52 -7.59 -5.30
C THR A 101 5.12 -6.23 -5.86
N LEU A 102 3.84 -5.87 -5.77
CA LEU A 102 3.36 -4.58 -6.26
C LEU A 102 3.97 -3.43 -5.46
N ILE A 103 4.08 -3.58 -4.14
CA ILE A 103 4.73 -2.57 -3.30
C ILE A 103 6.19 -2.41 -3.70
N GLU A 104 6.90 -3.53 -3.93
CA GLU A 104 8.30 -3.49 -4.35
C GLU A 104 8.45 -2.77 -5.69
N LYS A 105 7.59 -3.08 -6.65
CA LYS A 105 7.61 -2.40 -7.95
C LYS A 105 7.35 -0.90 -7.81
N SER A 106 6.46 -0.53 -6.89
CA SER A 106 6.15 0.86 -6.63
C SER A 106 7.36 1.61 -6.07
N VAL A 107 8.11 0.98 -5.19
CA VAL A 107 9.34 1.56 -4.65
C VAL A 107 10.38 1.71 -5.75
N LYS A 108 10.54 0.70 -6.60
CA LYS A 108 11.49 0.76 -7.72
C LYS A 108 11.13 1.85 -8.71
N TRP A 109 9.86 2.00 -9.02
CA TRP A 109 9.38 3.07 -9.89
C TRP A 109 9.74 4.44 -9.32
N LEU A 110 9.59 4.58 -8.01
CA LEU A 110 9.88 5.83 -7.32
C LEU A 110 11.36 6.21 -7.44
N LYS A 111 12.25 5.22 -7.40
CA LYS A 111 13.70 5.45 -7.51
C LYS A 111 14.13 5.81 -8.93
N GLY A 112 13.27 5.60 -9.91
CA GLY A 112 13.54 5.87 -11.32
C GLY A 112 14.19 4.69 -12.03
N PRO A 113 14.41 4.85 -13.34
CA PRO A 113 15.02 3.79 -14.15
C PRO A 113 16.47 3.54 -13.77
#